data_936006d6b9f2f18ab6ae19a5ec0b2900
#
_entry.id   936006d6b9f2f18ab6ae19a5ec0b2900
#
_cell.length_a   1.000
_cell.length_b   1.000
_cell.length_c   1.000
_cell.angle_alpha   90.00
_cell.angle_beta   90.00
_cell.angle_gamma   90.00
#
_symmetry.space_group_name_H-M   'P 1'
#
loop_
_entity.id
_entity.type
_entity.pdbx_description
1 polymer ?
#
loop_
_entity_poly.entity_id
_entity_poly.type
_entity_poly.pdbx_seq_one_letter_code
_entity_poly.pdbx_strand_id
1 'polypeptide(L)'
;MLNRLRRLFVSLILVILGTMSVCAQNLIQAKGKVIDSEGKALAGVSVSAKQDKALHTTTASDGTFSIQVAEKTILVFTLTGKQTVELVATTTPMQVTLPNAAPEKKETTTVVSMRQATSVKSVYYPLWVIDGVIYKEDKDFNVADLASPEAKRLIAAALPGLSESDIQSFQVINDASATALYGQRALGGVISVRTSKAGQGTNSFTYQAELTYRAIPSYREFNILNSQDQMAVFNEMANGKSLDNEAVFIASRYGVYGYLYNQIYNYNDVTGEYGILNTDAGRAAYLRAAELRNTNWFKELYQHVIRHQHTLTFSTGTQKANYYASLNANLDPGWKRFENSQTYSFNFNADFRPFKGWRFGIRSTASYQKKHRGGDWRPHKYAPEASRTLDPNTFYVYEYTPFNIKHELQHNTRDEKTANLSLQATIDWQPITQLRLSALGALRYRDQYGVTDRDEQANASQVYRNISKSVIRSYSDYLYKPLDDPTALPQIVMPYGGIRNSQNIIDERYDGQLKAHYNDTFGRNGEHSLSAVAGLEVFE
;
A
#
# COMPACT_ATOMS: atom_id res chain seq x y z
N MET A 1 -21.29 -24.32 -2.77
CA MET A 1 -21.78 -22.94 -2.74
C MET A 1 -20.87 -21.99 -3.54
N LEU A 2 -19.57 -22.03 -3.40
CA LEU A 2 -18.59 -21.17 -4.11
C LEU A 2 -18.64 -21.25 -5.65
N ASN A 3 -18.85 -22.43 -6.22
CA ASN A 3 -18.92 -22.63 -7.68
C ASN A 3 -20.21 -22.06 -8.32
N ARG A 4 -21.30 -21.92 -7.57
CA ARG A 4 -22.52 -21.27 -8.05
C ARG A 4 -22.41 -19.74 -8.04
N LEU A 5 -21.77 -19.19 -7.03
CA LEU A 5 -21.47 -17.74 -6.99
C LEU A 5 -20.49 -17.32 -8.10
N ARG A 6 -19.48 -18.13 -8.39
CA ARG A 6 -18.52 -17.87 -9.49
C ARG A 6 -19.20 -17.87 -10.86
N ARG A 7 -20.15 -18.77 -11.10
CA ARG A 7 -20.92 -18.81 -12.36
C ARG A 7 -21.89 -17.64 -12.49
N LEU A 8 -22.53 -17.20 -11.41
CA LEU A 8 -23.39 -16.01 -11.40
C LEU A 8 -22.58 -14.72 -11.64
N PHE A 9 -21.37 -14.61 -11.06
CA PHE A 9 -20.48 -13.46 -11.26
C PHE A 9 -19.97 -13.38 -12.71
N VAL A 10 -19.58 -14.50 -13.32
CA VAL A 10 -19.14 -14.57 -14.72
C VAL A 10 -20.31 -14.26 -15.67
N SER A 11 -21.53 -14.75 -15.40
CA SER A 11 -22.71 -14.44 -16.19
C SER A 11 -23.10 -12.96 -16.11
N LEU A 12 -22.95 -12.33 -14.95
CA LEU A 12 -23.23 -10.91 -14.76
C LEU A 12 -22.21 -10.03 -15.52
N ILE A 13 -20.93 -10.41 -15.52
CA ILE A 13 -19.87 -9.71 -16.28
C ILE A 13 -20.11 -9.84 -17.80
N LEU A 14 -20.52 -11.02 -18.28
CA LEU A 14 -20.83 -11.23 -19.70
C LEU A 14 -22.06 -10.44 -20.16
N VAL A 15 -23.06 -10.25 -19.31
CA VAL A 15 -24.23 -9.41 -19.61
C VAL A 15 -23.86 -7.92 -19.66
N ILE A 16 -22.95 -7.48 -18.80
CA ILE A 16 -22.47 -6.07 -18.78
C ILE A 16 -21.58 -5.76 -19.99
N LEU A 17 -20.76 -6.72 -20.44
CA LEU A 17 -19.92 -6.56 -21.64
C LEU A 17 -20.71 -6.60 -22.96
N GLY A 18 -21.89 -7.23 -22.98
CA GLY A 18 -22.74 -7.35 -24.17
C GLY A 18 -23.56 -6.08 -24.51
N THR A 19 -23.61 -5.08 -23.65
CA THR A 19 -24.40 -3.86 -23.83
C THR A 19 -23.62 -2.62 -24.23
N MET A 20 -22.33 -2.74 -24.55
CA MET A 20 -21.57 -1.64 -25.15
C MET A 20 -21.94 -1.52 -26.64
N SER A 21 -23.12 -0.96 -26.92
CA SER A 21 -23.45 -0.43 -28.23
C SER A 21 -22.51 0.74 -28.52
N VAL A 22 -21.69 0.60 -29.53
CA VAL A 22 -20.93 1.70 -30.13
C VAL A 22 -21.94 2.70 -30.68
N CYS A 23 -22.32 3.70 -29.90
CA CYS A 23 -23.02 4.87 -30.41
C CYS A 23 -22.03 5.61 -31.35
N ALA A 24 -22.32 5.63 -32.64
CA ALA A 24 -21.70 6.56 -33.55
C ALA A 24 -21.99 7.98 -33.03
N GLN A 25 -21.00 8.65 -32.49
CA GLN A 25 -21.15 10.01 -31.96
C GLN A 25 -21.18 10.97 -33.16
N ASN A 26 -22.27 11.71 -33.32
CA ASN A 26 -22.33 12.81 -34.28
C ASN A 26 -21.34 13.90 -33.85
N LEU A 27 -20.32 14.12 -34.66
CA LEU A 27 -19.35 15.20 -34.47
C LEU A 27 -19.98 16.54 -34.89
N ILE A 28 -19.91 17.51 -33.99
CA ILE A 28 -20.34 18.89 -34.25
C ILE A 28 -19.13 19.84 -34.23
N GLN A 29 -19.19 20.91 -34.99
CA GLN A 29 -18.21 21.99 -34.92
C GLN A 29 -18.71 23.07 -33.97
N ALA A 30 -18.24 23.07 -32.73
CA ALA A 30 -18.55 24.11 -31.75
C ALA A 30 -17.70 25.35 -32.03
N LYS A 31 -18.32 26.49 -32.16
CA LYS A 31 -17.70 27.79 -32.45
C LYS A 31 -18.19 28.83 -31.45
N GLY A 32 -17.38 29.85 -31.19
CA GLY A 32 -17.80 30.93 -30.31
C GLY A 32 -16.73 31.98 -30.09
N LYS A 33 -17.03 32.89 -29.17
CA LYS A 33 -16.13 33.98 -28.78
C LYS A 33 -16.02 34.02 -27.26
N VAL A 34 -14.78 34.16 -26.75
CA VAL A 34 -14.49 34.29 -25.34
C VAL A 34 -14.17 35.74 -25.01
N ILE A 35 -14.87 36.27 -24.00
CA ILE A 35 -14.72 37.66 -23.53
C ILE A 35 -14.47 37.67 -22.02
N ASP A 36 -13.99 38.77 -21.49
CA ASP A 36 -13.94 39.03 -20.03
C ASP A 36 -15.25 39.65 -19.52
N SER A 37 -15.27 39.94 -18.22
CA SER A 37 -16.43 40.57 -17.53
C SER A 37 -16.69 42.00 -18.03
N GLU A 38 -15.77 42.64 -18.73
CA GLU A 38 -15.87 43.99 -19.31
C GLU A 38 -16.22 43.95 -20.81
N GLY A 39 -16.45 42.75 -21.37
CA GLY A 39 -16.79 42.54 -22.76
C GLY A 39 -15.61 42.53 -23.76
N LYS A 40 -14.36 42.58 -23.27
CA LYS A 40 -13.15 42.55 -24.08
C LYS A 40 -12.83 41.13 -24.52
N ALA A 41 -12.47 40.95 -25.78
CA ALA A 41 -12.08 39.65 -26.32
C ALA A 41 -10.81 39.09 -25.64
N LEU A 42 -10.81 37.80 -25.29
CA LEU A 42 -9.69 37.12 -24.66
C LEU A 42 -9.01 36.17 -25.63
N ALA A 43 -7.76 36.51 -25.99
CA ALA A 43 -6.87 35.68 -26.79
C ALA A 43 -6.13 34.65 -25.93
N GLY A 44 -5.76 33.50 -26.52
CA GLY A 44 -4.95 32.49 -25.84
C GLY A 44 -5.68 31.68 -24.76
N VAL A 45 -7.00 31.74 -24.69
CA VAL A 45 -7.79 30.87 -23.80
C VAL A 45 -7.71 29.44 -24.30
N SER A 46 -7.30 28.51 -23.46
CA SER A 46 -7.31 27.08 -23.79
C SER A 46 -8.75 26.56 -23.70
N VAL A 47 -9.22 25.95 -24.77
CA VAL A 47 -10.54 25.34 -24.89
C VAL A 47 -10.33 23.84 -25.11
N SER A 48 -10.71 23.01 -24.19
CA SER A 48 -10.52 21.55 -24.26
C SER A 48 -11.80 20.79 -23.95
N ALA A 49 -11.93 19.58 -24.51
CA ALA A 49 -13.01 18.68 -24.14
C ALA A 49 -12.74 18.06 -22.75
N LYS A 50 -13.69 18.13 -21.83
CA LYS A 50 -13.55 17.62 -20.45
C LYS A 50 -13.23 16.12 -20.40
N GLN A 51 -13.77 15.34 -21.33
CA GLN A 51 -13.62 13.89 -21.38
C GLN A 51 -12.40 13.44 -22.20
N ASP A 52 -11.87 14.30 -23.07
CA ASP A 52 -10.70 14.00 -23.90
C ASP A 52 -9.83 15.25 -24.05
N LYS A 53 -8.80 15.36 -23.22
CA LYS A 53 -7.85 16.49 -23.21
C LYS A 53 -6.99 16.58 -24.49
N ALA A 54 -6.96 15.54 -25.32
CA ALA A 54 -6.26 15.59 -26.61
C ALA A 54 -7.03 16.47 -27.62
N LEU A 55 -8.36 16.61 -27.45
CA LEU A 55 -9.19 17.53 -28.22
C LEU A 55 -9.14 18.91 -27.56
N HIS A 56 -8.25 19.76 -28.06
CA HIS A 56 -8.10 21.13 -27.57
C HIS A 56 -7.83 22.13 -28.72
N THR A 57 -8.16 23.38 -28.45
CA THR A 57 -7.83 24.54 -29.29
C THR A 57 -7.56 25.76 -28.42
N THR A 58 -7.06 26.84 -29.00
CA THR A 58 -6.86 28.12 -28.29
C THR A 58 -7.61 29.23 -29.01
N THR A 59 -8.10 30.22 -28.27
CA THR A 59 -8.76 31.37 -28.88
C THR A 59 -7.77 32.24 -29.67
N ALA A 60 -8.22 32.74 -30.83
CA ALA A 60 -7.48 33.68 -31.67
C ALA A 60 -7.40 35.09 -31.03
N SER A 61 -6.69 36.01 -31.64
CA SER A 61 -6.49 37.38 -31.14
C SER A 61 -7.79 38.17 -30.94
N ASP A 62 -8.85 37.82 -31.67
CA ASP A 62 -10.19 38.40 -31.59
C ASP A 62 -11.11 37.65 -30.59
N GLY A 63 -10.55 36.68 -29.87
CA GLY A 63 -11.26 35.83 -28.88
C GLY A 63 -12.08 34.71 -29.49
N THR A 64 -12.06 34.48 -30.80
CA THR A 64 -12.83 33.41 -31.45
C THR A 64 -12.15 32.05 -31.29
N PHE A 65 -12.97 30.98 -31.22
CA PHE A 65 -12.50 29.60 -31.23
C PHE A 65 -13.38 28.71 -32.10
N SER A 66 -12.82 27.59 -32.54
CA SER A 66 -13.54 26.52 -33.25
C SER A 66 -12.92 25.18 -32.88
N ILE A 67 -13.76 24.24 -32.41
CA ILE A 67 -13.34 22.90 -32.01
C ILE A 67 -14.35 21.87 -32.51
N GLN A 68 -13.86 20.72 -33.00
CA GLN A 68 -14.71 19.60 -33.42
C GLN A 68 -14.82 18.59 -32.31
N VAL A 69 -16.03 18.39 -31.80
CA VAL A 69 -16.30 17.49 -30.65
C VAL A 69 -17.62 16.75 -30.87
N ALA A 70 -17.85 15.68 -30.08
CA ALA A 70 -19.15 15.02 -30.09
C ALA A 70 -20.23 15.95 -29.53
N GLU A 71 -21.45 15.80 -30.04
CA GLU A 71 -22.62 16.54 -29.53
C GLU A 71 -22.78 16.33 -28.02
N LYS A 72 -23.08 17.43 -27.29
CA LYS A 72 -23.19 17.46 -25.81
C LYS A 72 -21.87 17.27 -25.03
N THR A 73 -20.71 17.33 -25.68
CA THR A 73 -19.42 17.36 -25.00
C THR A 73 -19.31 18.62 -24.12
N ILE A 74 -18.80 18.49 -22.91
CA ILE A 74 -18.50 19.65 -22.04
C ILE A 74 -17.15 20.22 -22.46
N LEU A 75 -17.13 21.50 -22.86
CA LEU A 75 -15.92 22.27 -23.13
C LEU A 75 -15.48 23.01 -21.89
N VAL A 76 -14.19 22.96 -21.59
CA VAL A 76 -13.53 23.62 -20.47
C VAL A 76 -12.68 24.77 -20.99
N PHE A 77 -12.95 25.98 -20.53
CA PHE A 77 -12.24 27.21 -20.91
C PHE A 77 -11.33 27.63 -19.76
N THR A 78 -10.02 27.69 -20.02
CA THR A 78 -9.03 28.07 -19.01
C THR A 78 -8.08 29.14 -19.52
N LEU A 79 -7.80 30.13 -18.66
CA LEU A 79 -6.78 31.15 -18.88
C LEU A 79 -6.17 31.55 -17.52
N THR A 80 -4.85 31.72 -17.47
CA THR A 80 -4.16 32.14 -16.26
C THR A 80 -4.72 33.48 -15.74
N GLY A 81 -5.13 33.52 -14.46
CA GLY A 81 -5.73 34.70 -13.84
C GLY A 81 -7.25 34.87 -14.06
N LYS A 82 -7.90 33.95 -14.75
CA LYS A 82 -9.35 33.90 -14.96
C LYS A 82 -9.96 32.65 -14.34
N GLN A 83 -11.24 32.71 -13.99
CA GLN A 83 -11.99 31.57 -13.47
C GLN A 83 -12.27 30.57 -14.61
N THR A 84 -12.06 29.28 -14.36
CA THR A 84 -12.40 28.20 -15.30
C THR A 84 -13.92 28.13 -15.51
N VAL A 85 -14.37 28.11 -16.78
CA VAL A 85 -15.78 27.99 -17.16
C VAL A 85 -16.00 26.70 -17.94
N GLU A 86 -17.08 26.00 -17.64
CA GLU A 86 -17.49 24.78 -18.34
C GLU A 86 -18.83 25.00 -19.03
N LEU A 87 -18.93 24.69 -20.31
CA LEU A 87 -20.16 24.79 -21.09
C LEU A 87 -20.34 23.59 -22.02
N VAL A 88 -21.59 23.22 -22.27
CA VAL A 88 -21.91 22.14 -23.22
C VAL A 88 -21.74 22.66 -24.65
N ALA A 89 -21.02 21.89 -25.47
CA ALA A 89 -20.84 22.20 -26.89
C ALA A 89 -22.18 22.22 -27.63
N THR A 90 -22.43 23.30 -28.39
CA THR A 90 -23.61 23.48 -29.24
C THR A 90 -23.20 23.82 -30.65
N THR A 91 -24.09 23.62 -31.63
CA THR A 91 -23.91 24.00 -33.02
C THR A 91 -24.10 25.53 -33.24
N THR A 92 -24.80 26.20 -32.32
CA THR A 92 -24.95 27.65 -32.33
C THR A 92 -23.70 28.35 -31.79
N PRO A 93 -23.28 29.50 -32.34
CA PRO A 93 -22.13 30.22 -31.83
C PRO A 93 -22.29 30.59 -30.38
N MET A 94 -21.33 30.22 -29.53
CA MET A 94 -21.34 30.44 -28.10
C MET A 94 -20.59 31.72 -27.73
N GLN A 95 -21.13 32.52 -26.82
CA GLN A 95 -20.42 33.61 -26.17
C GLN A 95 -20.07 33.17 -24.73
N VAL A 96 -18.78 33.12 -24.44
CA VAL A 96 -18.27 32.62 -23.14
C VAL A 96 -17.63 33.78 -22.40
N THR A 97 -18.11 34.08 -21.20
CA THR A 97 -17.50 35.09 -20.32
C THR A 97 -16.64 34.43 -19.28
N LEU A 98 -15.33 34.76 -19.24
CA LEU A 98 -14.42 34.34 -18.19
C LEU A 98 -14.25 35.48 -17.16
N PRO A 99 -14.86 35.39 -16.00
CA PRO A 99 -14.64 36.37 -14.93
C PRO A 99 -13.20 36.28 -14.39
N ASN A 100 -12.72 37.38 -13.81
CA ASN A 100 -11.46 37.36 -13.08
C ASN A 100 -11.52 36.28 -11.99
N ALA A 101 -10.45 35.52 -11.83
CA ALA A 101 -10.35 34.63 -10.68
C ALA A 101 -10.53 35.50 -9.43
N ALA A 102 -11.58 35.20 -8.63
CA ALA A 102 -11.61 35.67 -7.26
C ALA A 102 -10.27 35.26 -6.64
N PRO A 103 -9.68 36.06 -5.73
CA PRO A 103 -8.48 35.62 -5.03
C PRO A 103 -8.82 34.26 -4.48
N GLU A 104 -8.23 33.22 -5.06
CA GLU A 104 -8.34 31.88 -4.53
C GLU A 104 -7.99 32.01 -3.05
N LYS A 105 -8.96 31.76 -2.16
CA LYS A 105 -8.58 31.11 -0.93
C LYS A 105 -7.89 29.84 -1.39
N LYS A 106 -6.56 29.93 -1.57
CA LYS A 106 -5.71 28.79 -1.54
C LYS A 106 -6.15 28.05 -0.30
N GLU A 107 -6.82 26.92 -0.47
CA GLU A 107 -6.70 25.85 0.51
C GLU A 107 -5.20 25.56 0.50
N THR A 108 -4.52 26.30 1.35
CA THR A 108 -3.11 26.17 1.58
C THR A 108 -3.00 24.77 2.14
N THR A 109 -2.60 23.83 1.31
CA THR A 109 -1.95 22.63 1.81
C THR A 109 -0.69 23.16 2.48
N THR A 110 -0.85 23.62 3.71
CA THR A 110 0.25 24.13 4.51
C THR A 110 1.04 22.91 4.92
N VAL A 111 2.01 22.55 4.09
CA VAL A 111 3.10 21.67 4.48
C VAL A 111 3.92 22.49 5.48
N VAL A 112 3.52 22.45 6.73
CA VAL A 112 4.32 22.99 7.81
C VAL A 112 5.37 21.95 8.12
N SER A 113 6.63 22.31 7.92
CA SER A 113 7.77 21.51 8.34
C SER A 113 7.62 21.15 9.82
N MET A 114 7.56 19.85 10.11
CA MET A 114 7.64 19.38 11.50
C MET A 114 8.97 19.87 12.07
N ARG A 115 8.95 20.57 13.20
CA ARG A 115 10.15 20.82 13.97
C ARG A 115 10.75 19.49 14.35
N GLN A 116 11.91 19.16 13.78
CA GLN A 116 12.73 18.08 14.30
C GLN A 116 13.02 18.40 15.75
N ALA A 117 12.47 17.62 16.66
CA ALA A 117 12.89 17.63 18.04
C ALA A 117 14.36 17.18 18.07
N THR A 118 15.26 18.14 18.23
CA THR A 118 16.66 17.88 18.52
C THR A 118 16.75 17.21 19.87
N SER A 119 17.31 16.01 19.87
CA SER A 119 17.70 15.17 21.01
C SER A 119 16.59 14.45 21.79
N VAL A 120 16.67 13.21 21.70
CA VAL A 120 16.09 11.98 22.27
C VAL A 120 15.30 11.24 21.18
N LYS A 121 15.73 10.03 20.87
CA LYS A 121 15.09 9.09 19.94
C LYS A 121 13.72 8.60 20.46
N SER A 122 12.75 9.48 20.59
CA SER A 122 11.35 9.10 20.71
C SER A 122 10.69 9.39 19.36
N VAL A 123 10.49 8.36 18.58
CA VAL A 123 9.71 8.44 17.33
C VAL A 123 8.26 8.64 17.73
N TYR A 124 7.80 9.89 17.76
CA TYR A 124 6.39 10.19 17.93
C TYR A 124 5.70 10.00 16.57
N TYR A 125 4.89 8.96 16.46
CA TYR A 125 4.04 8.76 15.30
C TYR A 125 2.91 9.80 15.27
N PRO A 126 2.47 10.26 14.09
CA PRO A 126 1.32 11.14 14.00
C PRO A 126 0.05 10.43 14.47
N LEU A 127 -0.81 11.15 15.17
CA LEU A 127 -2.12 10.66 15.58
C LEU A 127 -3.07 10.71 14.38
N TRP A 128 -3.66 9.58 14.03
CA TRP A 128 -4.68 9.51 13.00
C TRP A 128 -6.08 9.77 13.58
N VAL A 129 -6.84 10.64 12.93
CA VAL A 129 -8.23 10.93 13.29
C VAL A 129 -9.10 10.77 12.05
N ILE A 130 -10.03 9.83 12.06
CA ILE A 130 -10.95 9.55 10.96
C ILE A 130 -12.36 9.96 11.36
N ASP A 131 -12.95 10.93 10.67
CA ASP A 131 -14.27 11.50 10.96
C ASP A 131 -14.48 11.88 12.44
N GLY A 132 -13.42 12.33 13.11
CA GLY A 132 -13.44 12.77 14.51
C GLY A 132 -13.12 11.67 15.54
N VAL A 133 -12.93 10.43 15.13
CA VAL A 133 -12.52 9.31 15.99
C VAL A 133 -11.02 9.08 15.87
N ILE A 134 -10.36 8.91 17.00
CA ILE A 134 -8.92 8.64 17.06
C ILE A 134 -8.64 7.22 16.59
N TYR A 135 -7.77 7.10 15.60
CA TYR A 135 -7.32 5.84 15.04
C TYR A 135 -5.83 5.66 15.36
N LYS A 136 -5.51 4.70 16.23
CA LYS A 136 -4.13 4.43 16.62
C LYS A 136 -3.51 3.43 15.64
N GLU A 137 -2.62 3.88 14.78
CA GLU A 137 -1.78 3.05 13.93
C GLU A 137 -0.32 3.35 14.25
N ASP A 138 0.43 2.32 14.66
CA ASP A 138 1.86 2.40 14.98
C ASP A 138 2.69 2.16 13.69
N LYS A 139 2.33 2.81 12.59
CA LYS A 139 3.08 2.71 11.34
C LYS A 139 3.95 3.93 11.13
N ASP A 140 5.20 3.67 10.74
CA ASP A 140 6.06 4.69 10.19
C ASP A 140 5.41 5.32 8.96
N PHE A 141 5.15 6.61 9.01
CA PHE A 141 4.59 7.37 7.92
C PHE A 141 5.43 8.62 7.72
N ASN A 142 5.95 8.80 6.51
CA ASN A 142 6.68 10.00 6.17
C ASN A 142 5.68 11.10 5.81
N VAL A 143 5.52 12.06 6.70
CA VAL A 143 4.59 13.19 6.51
C VAL A 143 4.96 14.04 5.28
N ALA A 144 6.23 14.05 4.86
CA ALA A 144 6.64 14.74 3.63
C ALA A 144 5.94 14.16 2.37
N ASP A 145 5.59 12.89 2.38
CA ASP A 145 4.90 12.24 1.26
C ASP A 145 3.45 12.74 1.10
N LEU A 146 2.87 13.36 2.15
CA LEU A 146 1.54 13.99 2.08
C LEU A 146 1.50 15.28 1.24
N ALA A 147 2.65 15.84 0.89
CA ALA A 147 2.73 16.95 -0.05
C ALA A 147 2.59 16.50 -1.51
N SER A 148 2.65 15.19 -1.77
CA SER A 148 2.59 14.64 -3.12
C SER A 148 1.13 14.55 -3.64
N PRO A 149 0.91 14.57 -4.95
CA PRO A 149 -0.41 14.31 -5.54
C PRO A 149 -0.99 12.93 -5.16
N GLU A 150 -0.14 12.01 -4.72
CA GLU A 150 -0.50 10.65 -4.32
C GLU A 150 -0.88 10.52 -2.82
N ALA A 151 -0.96 11.62 -2.09
CA ALA A 151 -1.21 11.62 -0.65
C ALA A 151 -2.44 10.80 -0.24
N LYS A 152 -3.57 10.92 -0.96
CA LYS A 152 -4.79 10.14 -0.67
C LYS A 152 -4.55 8.64 -0.81
N ARG A 153 -3.80 8.22 -1.82
CA ARG A 153 -3.43 6.82 -2.04
C ARG A 153 -2.55 6.29 -0.92
N LEU A 154 -1.60 7.10 -0.46
CA LEU A 154 -0.71 6.75 0.66
C LEU A 154 -1.50 6.64 1.97
N ILE A 155 -2.44 7.56 2.23
CA ILE A 155 -3.34 7.52 3.39
C ILE A 155 -4.22 6.27 3.33
N ALA A 156 -4.83 5.96 2.18
CA ALA A 156 -5.64 4.77 2.01
C ALA A 156 -4.85 3.47 2.24
N ALA A 157 -3.57 3.44 1.82
CA ALA A 157 -2.69 2.30 2.08
C ALA A 157 -2.30 2.16 3.56
N ALA A 158 -2.27 3.26 4.32
CA ALA A 158 -1.98 3.26 5.75
C ALA A 158 -3.21 2.87 6.60
N LEU A 159 -4.42 3.20 6.15
CA LEU A 159 -5.65 3.00 6.90
C LEU A 159 -6.44 1.78 6.39
N PRO A 160 -6.66 0.74 7.23
CA PRO A 160 -7.40 -0.44 6.83
C PRO A 160 -8.84 -0.11 6.43
N GLY A 161 -9.28 -0.63 5.30
CA GLY A 161 -10.67 -0.56 4.85
C GLY A 161 -11.06 0.69 4.07
N LEU A 162 -10.17 1.67 3.90
CA LEU A 162 -10.40 2.82 3.05
C LEU A 162 -9.71 2.66 1.70
N SER A 163 -10.39 3.10 0.65
CA SER A 163 -9.82 3.31 -0.69
C SER A 163 -9.55 4.80 -0.91
N GLU A 164 -8.81 5.15 -1.96
CA GLU A 164 -8.56 6.55 -2.30
C GLU A 164 -9.86 7.34 -2.54
N SER A 165 -10.85 6.71 -3.18
CA SER A 165 -12.18 7.31 -3.43
C SER A 165 -13.00 7.55 -2.16
N ASP A 166 -12.68 6.84 -1.07
CA ASP A 166 -13.35 7.01 0.22
C ASP A 166 -12.83 8.23 1.00
N ILE A 167 -11.73 8.84 0.55
CA ILE A 167 -11.11 10.00 1.20
C ILE A 167 -11.58 11.28 0.52
N GLN A 168 -12.48 12.01 1.17
CA GLN A 168 -12.92 13.32 0.70
C GLN A 168 -11.80 14.36 0.81
N SER A 169 -11.23 14.48 2.03
CA SER A 169 -10.15 15.40 2.32
C SER A 169 -9.32 14.92 3.51
N PHE A 170 -8.12 15.44 3.64
CA PHE A 170 -7.30 15.25 4.83
C PHE A 170 -6.64 16.58 5.21
N GLN A 171 -6.27 16.70 6.47
CA GLN A 171 -5.59 17.85 7.04
C GLN A 171 -4.48 17.38 7.99
N VAL A 172 -3.31 17.97 7.89
CA VAL A 172 -2.21 17.76 8.83
C VAL A 172 -2.21 18.94 9.81
N ILE A 173 -2.32 18.63 11.10
CA ILE A 173 -2.31 19.60 12.20
C ILE A 173 -1.08 19.28 13.03
N ASN A 174 -0.10 20.16 13.04
CA ASN A 174 1.19 19.97 13.72
C ASN A 174 1.61 21.16 14.59
N ASP A 175 0.69 22.05 14.86
CA ASP A 175 0.85 23.20 15.73
C ASP A 175 0.30 22.97 17.15
N ALA A 176 0.35 23.97 17.98
CA ALA A 176 -0.17 23.90 19.35
C ALA A 176 -1.68 23.55 19.42
N SER A 177 -2.44 23.76 18.33
CA SER A 177 -3.84 23.42 18.28
C SER A 177 -4.07 21.91 18.29
N ALA A 178 -3.14 21.11 17.73
CA ALA A 178 -3.20 19.66 17.80
C ALA A 178 -3.14 19.16 19.25
N THR A 179 -2.21 19.67 20.03
CA THR A 179 -2.06 19.29 21.45
C THR A 179 -3.18 19.85 22.33
N ALA A 180 -3.73 21.02 21.99
CA ALA A 180 -4.89 21.58 22.67
C ALA A 180 -6.15 20.74 22.47
N LEU A 181 -6.33 20.14 21.29
CA LEU A 181 -7.52 19.34 20.97
C LEU A 181 -7.38 17.86 21.38
N TYR A 182 -6.18 17.27 21.28
CA TYR A 182 -5.96 15.82 21.43
C TYR A 182 -4.98 15.47 22.57
N GLY A 183 -4.50 16.48 23.31
CA GLY A 183 -3.60 16.32 24.45
C GLY A 183 -2.22 15.77 24.04
N GLN A 184 -1.57 15.07 24.96
CA GLN A 184 -0.23 14.49 24.77
C GLN A 184 -0.16 13.48 23.63
N ARG A 185 -1.30 12.89 23.21
CA ARG A 185 -1.38 11.94 22.10
C ARG A 185 -0.99 12.57 20.75
N ALA A 186 -1.10 13.89 20.64
CA ALA A 186 -0.81 14.65 19.41
C ALA A 186 0.60 15.24 19.35
N LEU A 187 1.55 14.79 20.19
CA LEU A 187 2.93 15.29 20.17
C LEU A 187 3.64 15.07 18.82
N GLY A 188 3.27 14.04 18.08
CA GLY A 188 3.74 13.79 16.71
C GLY A 188 2.93 14.49 15.62
N GLY A 189 1.99 15.38 15.98
CA GLY A 189 1.01 15.97 15.07
C GLY A 189 -0.24 15.09 14.89
N VAL A 190 -1.22 15.60 14.14
CA VAL A 190 -2.48 14.91 13.84
C VAL A 190 -2.71 14.90 12.35
N ILE A 191 -3.04 13.74 11.80
CA ILE A 191 -3.56 13.58 10.44
C ILE A 191 -5.06 13.34 10.54
N SER A 192 -5.86 14.37 10.25
CA SER A 192 -7.30 14.29 10.25
C SER A 192 -7.81 13.95 8.85
N VAL A 193 -8.52 12.83 8.74
CA VAL A 193 -9.09 12.32 7.49
C VAL A 193 -10.60 12.43 7.55
N ARG A 194 -11.21 12.97 6.50
CA ARG A 194 -12.66 13.00 6.31
C ARG A 194 -13.04 12.04 5.20
N THR A 195 -13.99 11.15 5.49
CA THR A 195 -14.49 10.20 4.49
C THR A 195 -15.49 10.86 3.55
N SER A 196 -15.61 10.29 2.35
CA SER A 196 -16.50 10.78 1.29
C SER A 196 -17.97 10.67 1.69
N LYS A 197 -18.74 11.68 1.31
CA LYS A 197 -20.19 11.80 1.56
C LYS A 197 -20.88 12.19 0.28
N ALA A 198 -22.14 11.78 0.11
CA ALA A 198 -22.94 12.26 -1.00
C ALA A 198 -23.28 13.75 -0.84
N GLY A 199 -23.18 14.50 -1.92
CA GLY A 199 -23.70 15.86 -2.02
C GLY A 199 -25.22 15.86 -2.17
N GLN A 200 -25.88 16.98 -1.88
CA GLN A 200 -27.30 17.15 -2.16
C GLN A 200 -27.55 17.19 -3.67
N GLY A 201 -28.61 16.51 -4.14
CA GLY A 201 -28.96 16.47 -5.55
C GLY A 201 -28.05 15.57 -6.42
N THR A 202 -27.11 14.87 -5.82
CA THR A 202 -26.24 13.94 -6.54
C THR A 202 -26.83 12.54 -6.60
N ASN A 203 -26.82 11.92 -7.79
CA ASN A 203 -27.04 10.49 -7.96
C ASN A 203 -25.91 10.00 -8.87
N SER A 204 -25.01 9.21 -8.33
CA SER A 204 -23.90 8.69 -9.10
C SER A 204 -23.62 7.23 -8.77
N PHE A 205 -23.31 6.48 -9.82
CA PHE A 205 -22.76 5.14 -9.74
C PHE A 205 -21.48 5.14 -10.54
N THR A 206 -20.36 4.82 -9.91
CA THR A 206 -19.04 4.86 -10.56
C THR A 206 -18.35 3.54 -10.38
N TYR A 207 -17.80 3.03 -11.47
CA TYR A 207 -16.85 1.92 -11.45
C TYR A 207 -15.49 2.41 -11.93
N GLN A 208 -14.47 2.15 -11.13
CA GLN A 208 -13.08 2.47 -11.44
C GLN A 208 -12.26 1.19 -11.40
N ALA A 209 -11.47 0.94 -12.42
CA ALA A 209 -10.47 -0.11 -12.45
C ALA A 209 -9.08 0.52 -12.60
N GLU A 210 -8.16 0.13 -11.73
CA GLU A 210 -6.75 0.51 -11.79
C GLU A 210 -5.91 -0.73 -12.04
N LEU A 211 -5.07 -0.69 -13.06
CA LEU A 211 -4.15 -1.75 -13.42
C LEU A 211 -2.73 -1.23 -13.30
N THR A 212 -1.95 -1.82 -12.40
CA THR A 212 -0.55 -1.45 -12.18
C THR A 212 0.36 -2.58 -12.64
N TYR A 213 1.11 -2.36 -13.71
CA TYR A 213 2.13 -3.29 -14.17
C TYR A 213 3.44 -3.08 -13.41
N ARG A 214 4.03 -4.17 -12.92
CA ARG A 214 5.36 -4.19 -12.31
C ARG A 214 6.27 -5.13 -13.06
N ALA A 215 7.36 -4.58 -13.61
CA ALA A 215 8.40 -5.36 -14.27
C ALA A 215 9.36 -5.98 -13.25
N ILE A 216 10.05 -7.05 -13.66
CA ILE A 216 11.15 -7.64 -12.88
C ILE A 216 12.26 -6.59 -12.75
N PRO A 217 12.86 -6.40 -11.55
CA PRO A 217 13.99 -5.49 -11.36
C PRO A 217 15.18 -5.91 -12.21
N SER A 218 15.99 -4.95 -12.60
CA SER A 218 17.17 -5.17 -13.42
C SER A 218 18.45 -4.96 -12.60
N TYR A 219 19.47 -5.81 -12.80
CA TYR A 219 20.80 -5.58 -12.23
C TYR A 219 21.46 -4.27 -12.70
N ARG A 220 20.97 -3.67 -13.79
CA ARG A 220 21.44 -2.34 -14.23
C ARG A 220 21.15 -1.20 -13.24
N GLU A 221 20.18 -1.42 -12.36
CA GLU A 221 19.82 -0.48 -11.30
C GLU A 221 20.69 -0.64 -10.05
N PHE A 222 21.55 -1.66 -10.02
CA PHE A 222 22.38 -2.00 -8.87
C PHE A 222 23.84 -2.09 -9.30
N ASN A 223 24.75 -1.59 -8.46
CA ASN A 223 26.20 -1.71 -8.68
C ASN A 223 26.71 -3.07 -8.13
N ILE A 224 26.40 -4.16 -8.83
CA ILE A 224 26.71 -5.53 -8.40
C ILE A 224 27.59 -6.19 -9.46
N LEU A 225 28.67 -6.82 -9.00
CA LEU A 225 29.61 -7.57 -9.84
C LEU A 225 28.91 -8.72 -10.59
N ASN A 226 29.33 -8.99 -11.81
CA ASN A 226 28.94 -10.19 -12.54
C ASN A 226 29.63 -11.43 -11.97
N SER A 227 29.34 -12.63 -12.47
CA SER A 227 29.94 -13.87 -11.96
C SER A 227 31.41 -13.98 -12.23
N GLN A 228 31.93 -13.45 -13.35
CA GLN A 228 33.36 -13.46 -13.69
C GLN A 228 34.16 -12.63 -12.71
N ASP A 229 33.72 -11.40 -12.46
CA ASP A 229 34.37 -10.49 -11.51
C ASP A 229 34.32 -11.05 -10.08
N GLN A 230 33.18 -11.64 -9.68
CA GLN A 230 33.07 -12.32 -8.38
C GLN A 230 34.02 -13.50 -8.25
N MET A 231 34.14 -14.33 -9.29
CA MET A 231 35.09 -15.46 -9.30
C MET A 231 36.54 -15.02 -9.29
N ALA A 232 36.90 -13.90 -9.94
CA ALA A 232 38.24 -13.31 -9.85
C ALA A 232 38.59 -12.95 -8.40
N VAL A 233 37.67 -12.25 -7.69
CA VAL A 233 37.83 -11.92 -6.26
C VAL A 233 37.94 -13.19 -5.40
N PHE A 234 37.07 -14.18 -5.62
CA PHE A 234 37.11 -15.43 -4.88
C PHE A 234 38.41 -16.21 -5.10
N ASN A 235 38.95 -16.19 -6.32
CA ASN A 235 40.23 -16.81 -6.62
C ASN A 235 41.40 -16.12 -5.90
N GLU A 236 41.40 -14.78 -5.84
CA GLU A 236 42.38 -14.05 -5.05
C GLU A 236 42.29 -14.39 -3.56
N MET A 237 41.05 -14.46 -3.01
CA MET A 237 40.85 -14.87 -1.63
C MET A 237 41.32 -16.28 -1.34
N ALA A 238 41.09 -17.22 -2.25
CA ALA A 238 41.56 -18.60 -2.14
C ALA A 238 43.09 -18.70 -2.17
N ASN A 239 43.73 -18.00 -3.12
CA ASN A 239 45.18 -17.94 -3.24
C ASN A 239 45.84 -17.24 -2.05
N GLY A 240 45.21 -16.20 -1.52
CA GLY A 240 45.66 -15.49 -0.33
C GLY A 240 45.39 -16.22 0.99
N LYS A 241 44.87 -17.45 0.95
CA LYS A 241 44.45 -18.26 2.11
C LYS A 241 43.46 -17.52 3.04
N SER A 242 42.70 -16.60 2.48
CA SER A 242 41.65 -15.88 3.20
C SER A 242 40.39 -16.72 3.42
N LEU A 243 40.26 -17.84 2.70
CA LEU A 243 39.26 -18.87 2.90
C LEU A 243 39.84 -19.95 3.80
N ASP A 244 39.72 -19.82 5.11
CA ASP A 244 40.14 -20.87 6.04
C ASP A 244 39.29 -22.14 5.88
N ASN A 245 39.83 -23.28 6.29
CA ASN A 245 39.17 -24.57 6.09
C ASN A 245 37.82 -24.65 6.82
N GLU A 246 37.72 -24.05 7.99
CA GLU A 246 36.51 -24.07 8.81
C GLU A 246 35.39 -23.23 8.15
N ALA A 247 35.73 -22.05 7.68
CA ALA A 247 34.81 -21.19 6.99
C ALA A 247 34.37 -21.75 5.61
N VAL A 248 35.26 -22.42 4.89
CA VAL A 248 34.92 -23.10 3.62
C VAL A 248 34.03 -24.32 3.87
N PHE A 249 34.22 -25.03 4.96
CA PHE A 249 33.48 -26.25 5.29
C PHE A 249 32.04 -25.96 5.78
N ILE A 250 31.90 -24.97 6.62
CA ILE A 250 30.60 -24.60 7.25
C ILE A 250 29.77 -23.70 6.36
N ALA A 251 30.41 -22.92 5.48
CA ALA A 251 29.77 -21.70 5.01
C ALA A 251 29.38 -21.76 3.55
N SER A 252 28.10 -21.77 3.35
CA SER A 252 27.44 -21.26 2.14
C SER A 252 27.83 -19.82 1.79
N ARG A 253 28.37 -19.03 2.70
CA ARG A 253 28.85 -17.68 2.39
C ARG A 253 30.00 -17.64 1.41
N TYR A 254 30.76 -18.73 1.28
CA TYR A 254 31.78 -18.97 0.23
C TYR A 254 31.20 -19.71 -0.97
N GLY A 255 29.94 -20.12 -0.90
CA GLY A 255 29.11 -20.65 -1.97
C GLY A 255 29.77 -21.69 -2.82
N VAL A 256 30.35 -21.27 -3.90
CA VAL A 256 30.96 -22.13 -4.92
C VAL A 256 32.11 -22.97 -4.37
N TYR A 257 33.04 -22.38 -3.61
CA TYR A 257 34.18 -23.11 -3.06
C TYR A 257 33.77 -24.07 -1.94
N GLY A 258 32.86 -23.67 -1.07
CA GLY A 258 32.32 -24.53 -0.02
C GLY A 258 31.60 -25.75 -0.61
N TYR A 259 30.79 -25.53 -1.65
CA TYR A 259 30.15 -26.63 -2.39
C TYR A 259 31.15 -27.55 -3.06
N LEU A 260 32.15 -26.99 -3.76
CA LEU A 260 33.24 -27.77 -4.38
C LEU A 260 33.95 -28.66 -3.34
N TYR A 261 34.32 -28.06 -2.19
CA TYR A 261 34.98 -28.78 -1.11
C TYR A 261 34.15 -29.96 -0.61
N ASN A 262 32.87 -29.74 -0.39
CA ASN A 262 31.96 -30.80 0.03
C ASN A 262 31.82 -31.89 -1.02
N GLN A 263 31.73 -31.55 -2.29
CA GLN A 263 31.48 -32.52 -3.36
C GLN A 263 32.69 -33.37 -3.69
N ILE A 264 33.92 -32.89 -3.54
CA ILE A 264 35.13 -33.69 -3.76
C ILE A 264 35.34 -34.75 -2.67
N TYR A 265 34.68 -34.64 -1.52
CA TYR A 265 34.71 -35.62 -0.44
C TYR A 265 33.39 -36.39 -0.29
N ASN A 266 32.36 -36.05 -1.05
CA ASN A 266 31.07 -36.71 -1.01
C ASN A 266 31.08 -37.94 -1.92
N TYR A 267 31.40 -39.11 -1.33
CA TYR A 267 31.37 -40.39 -2.02
C TYR A 267 29.97 -40.99 -1.96
N ASN A 268 29.46 -41.43 -3.10
CA ASN A 268 28.20 -42.14 -3.22
C ASN A 268 28.43 -43.64 -3.31
N ASP A 269 28.09 -44.37 -2.24
CA ASP A 269 28.28 -45.82 -2.15
C ASP A 269 27.49 -46.62 -3.20
N VAL A 270 26.39 -46.04 -3.74
CA VAL A 270 25.52 -46.69 -4.72
C VAL A 270 26.10 -46.57 -6.11
N THR A 271 26.61 -45.38 -6.49
CA THR A 271 27.19 -45.15 -7.82
C THR A 271 28.69 -45.43 -7.90
N GLY A 272 29.36 -45.49 -6.74
CA GLY A 272 30.82 -45.67 -6.68
C GLY A 272 31.60 -44.39 -7.08
N GLU A 273 30.93 -43.23 -7.10
CA GLU A 273 31.52 -41.99 -7.60
C GLU A 273 31.53 -40.90 -6.54
N TYR A 274 32.48 -39.98 -6.67
CA TYR A 274 32.45 -38.70 -5.96
C TYR A 274 31.56 -37.69 -6.67
N GLY A 275 30.95 -36.75 -5.93
CA GLY A 275 30.13 -35.71 -6.51
C GLY A 275 30.85 -34.82 -7.52
N ILE A 276 32.13 -34.52 -7.25
CA ILE A 276 33.06 -33.87 -8.19
C ILE A 276 34.42 -34.59 -8.06
N LEU A 277 35.02 -34.94 -9.19
CA LEU A 277 36.34 -35.59 -9.18
C LEU A 277 37.41 -34.64 -8.60
N ASN A 278 38.12 -35.09 -7.58
CA ASN A 278 39.21 -34.35 -6.95
C ASN A 278 40.48 -34.33 -7.80
N THR A 279 40.36 -33.93 -9.05
CA THR A 279 41.47 -33.69 -10.00
C THR A 279 41.46 -32.19 -10.34
N ASP A 280 42.62 -31.68 -10.80
CA ASP A 280 42.71 -30.29 -11.25
C ASP A 280 41.71 -29.99 -12.36
N ALA A 281 41.54 -30.92 -13.31
CA ALA A 281 40.57 -30.78 -14.38
C ALA A 281 39.11 -30.75 -13.88
N GLY A 282 38.74 -31.63 -12.93
CA GLY A 282 37.41 -31.69 -12.35
C GLY A 282 37.06 -30.41 -11.56
N ARG A 283 37.99 -29.95 -10.70
CA ARG A 283 37.84 -28.69 -9.96
C ARG A 283 37.75 -27.49 -10.89
N ALA A 284 38.65 -27.40 -11.90
CA ALA A 284 38.66 -26.32 -12.87
C ALA A 284 37.35 -26.27 -13.70
N ALA A 285 36.82 -27.41 -14.11
CA ALA A 285 35.57 -27.50 -14.86
C ALA A 285 34.39 -26.93 -14.06
N TYR A 286 34.29 -27.29 -12.77
CA TYR A 286 33.22 -26.76 -11.90
C TYR A 286 33.36 -25.25 -11.66
N LEU A 287 34.58 -24.76 -11.35
CA LEU A 287 34.83 -23.33 -11.12
C LEU A 287 34.57 -22.50 -12.39
N ARG A 288 34.96 -23.04 -13.56
CA ARG A 288 34.67 -22.39 -14.85
C ARG A 288 33.17 -22.32 -15.14
N ALA A 289 32.42 -23.35 -14.81
CA ALA A 289 30.96 -23.32 -14.93
C ALA A 289 30.32 -22.24 -14.02
N ALA A 290 30.85 -22.06 -12.81
CA ALA A 290 30.41 -21.02 -11.90
C ALA A 290 30.73 -19.60 -12.40
N GLU A 291 31.91 -19.41 -12.97
CA GLU A 291 32.36 -18.15 -13.60
C GLU A 291 31.42 -17.72 -14.74
N LEU A 292 30.99 -18.65 -15.57
CA LEU A 292 30.15 -18.37 -16.74
C LEU A 292 28.66 -18.29 -16.44
N ARG A 293 28.22 -18.69 -15.25
CA ARG A 293 26.80 -18.86 -14.90
C ARG A 293 25.98 -17.55 -14.93
N ASN A 294 26.47 -16.51 -14.30
CA ASN A 294 25.89 -15.17 -14.24
C ASN A 294 24.40 -15.17 -13.86
N THR A 295 24.07 -15.86 -12.77
CA THR A 295 22.69 -16.04 -12.28
C THR A 295 21.99 -14.69 -12.11
N ASN A 296 20.77 -14.61 -12.60
CA ASN A 296 19.92 -13.46 -12.43
C ASN A 296 18.86 -13.73 -11.33
N TRP A 297 19.23 -13.45 -10.07
CA TRP A 297 18.36 -13.68 -8.92
C TRP A 297 17.05 -12.90 -8.97
N PHE A 298 17.01 -11.74 -9.63
CA PHE A 298 15.76 -11.03 -9.83
C PHE A 298 14.80 -11.84 -10.72
N LYS A 299 15.26 -12.46 -11.81
CA LYS A 299 14.42 -13.35 -12.64
C LYS A 299 13.98 -14.61 -11.90
N GLU A 300 14.82 -15.11 -10.99
CA GLU A 300 14.51 -16.31 -10.20
C GLU A 300 13.45 -16.04 -9.12
N LEU A 301 13.45 -14.86 -8.50
CA LEU A 301 12.66 -14.54 -7.32
C LEU A 301 11.50 -13.58 -7.59
N TYR A 302 11.47 -12.94 -8.75
CA TYR A 302 10.42 -12.00 -9.15
C TYR A 302 9.74 -12.45 -10.44
N GLN A 303 8.58 -11.89 -10.70
CA GLN A 303 7.82 -12.11 -11.91
C GLN A 303 7.16 -10.81 -12.38
N HIS A 304 6.89 -10.74 -13.68
CA HIS A 304 6.04 -9.69 -14.23
C HIS A 304 4.63 -9.87 -13.69
N VAL A 305 4.04 -8.80 -13.19
CA VAL A 305 2.71 -8.87 -12.58
C VAL A 305 1.88 -7.65 -12.92
N ILE A 306 0.58 -7.87 -13.09
CA ILE A 306 -0.44 -6.83 -13.14
C ILE A 306 -1.23 -6.91 -11.84
N ARG A 307 -1.03 -5.92 -10.96
CA ARG A 307 -1.89 -5.69 -9.81
C ARG A 307 -3.14 -5.00 -10.30
N HIS A 308 -4.31 -5.41 -9.83
CA HIS A 308 -5.57 -4.81 -10.20
C HIS A 308 -6.39 -4.42 -8.96
N GLN A 309 -6.96 -3.23 -9.05
CA GLN A 309 -7.87 -2.69 -8.06
C GLN A 309 -9.18 -2.33 -8.75
N HIS A 310 -10.29 -2.75 -8.16
CA HIS A 310 -11.63 -2.49 -8.64
C HIS A 310 -12.42 -1.78 -7.55
N THR A 311 -12.95 -0.62 -7.86
CA THR A 311 -13.74 0.19 -6.92
C THR A 311 -15.11 0.48 -7.53
N LEU A 312 -16.17 0.09 -6.81
CA LEU A 312 -17.55 0.46 -7.10
C LEU A 312 -17.97 1.49 -6.08
N THR A 313 -18.50 2.62 -6.53
CA THR A 313 -18.98 3.68 -5.65
C THR A 313 -20.41 4.04 -6.02
N PHE A 314 -21.27 4.08 -5.01
CA PHE A 314 -22.63 4.58 -5.10
C PHE A 314 -22.78 5.80 -4.21
N SER A 315 -23.35 6.88 -4.75
CA SER A 315 -23.58 8.12 -4.02
C SER A 315 -24.94 8.69 -4.41
N THR A 316 -25.79 8.91 -3.43
CA THR A 316 -27.08 9.58 -3.65
C THR A 316 -27.40 10.52 -2.49
N GLY A 317 -27.97 11.67 -2.79
CA GLY A 317 -28.26 12.69 -1.79
C GLY A 317 -29.52 13.47 -2.06
N THR A 318 -30.33 13.62 -1.02
CA THR A 318 -31.50 14.49 -0.97
C THR A 318 -31.31 15.56 0.12
N GLN A 319 -32.24 16.47 0.27
CA GLN A 319 -32.23 17.43 1.38
C GLN A 319 -32.32 16.77 2.77
N LYS A 320 -32.98 15.59 2.85
CA LYS A 320 -33.25 14.90 4.13
C LYS A 320 -32.27 13.75 4.40
N ALA A 321 -31.66 13.15 3.36
CA ALA A 321 -30.79 12.00 3.53
C ALA A 321 -29.73 11.96 2.44
N ASN A 322 -28.50 11.61 2.83
CA ASN A 322 -27.37 11.39 1.92
C ASN A 322 -26.79 10.02 2.21
N TYR A 323 -26.50 9.25 1.17
CA TYR A 323 -25.92 7.91 1.26
C TYR A 323 -24.69 7.82 0.35
N TYR A 324 -23.63 7.30 0.88
CA TYR A 324 -22.43 6.94 0.15
C TYR A 324 -22.06 5.49 0.48
N ALA A 325 -21.82 4.69 -0.53
CA ALA A 325 -21.32 3.32 -0.35
C ALA A 325 -20.19 3.06 -1.34
N SER A 326 -19.15 2.35 -0.91
CA SER A 326 -18.10 1.86 -1.79
C SER A 326 -17.77 0.41 -1.50
N LEU A 327 -17.43 -0.33 -2.57
CA LEU A 327 -16.86 -1.67 -2.52
C LEU A 327 -15.52 -1.62 -3.25
N ASN A 328 -14.47 -2.09 -2.60
CA ASN A 328 -13.14 -2.14 -3.18
C ASN A 328 -12.58 -3.56 -3.11
N ALA A 329 -11.99 -4.02 -4.21
CA ALA A 329 -11.22 -5.26 -4.29
C ALA A 329 -9.83 -4.94 -4.84
N ASN A 330 -8.79 -5.16 -4.03
CA ASN A 330 -7.40 -4.97 -4.40
C ASN A 330 -6.72 -6.35 -4.44
N LEU A 331 -6.34 -6.77 -5.65
CA LEU A 331 -5.80 -8.08 -5.93
C LEU A 331 -4.36 -7.94 -6.42
N ASP A 332 -3.42 -8.39 -5.61
CA ASP A 332 -2.00 -8.43 -5.94
C ASP A 332 -1.56 -9.89 -6.10
N PRO A 333 -1.37 -10.39 -7.32
CA PRO A 333 -0.93 -11.77 -7.56
C PRO A 333 0.49 -12.05 -7.06
N GLY A 334 1.21 -11.01 -6.61
CA GLY A 334 2.56 -11.12 -6.08
C GLY A 334 3.65 -10.79 -7.11
N TRP A 335 4.32 -9.68 -6.90
CA TRP A 335 5.51 -9.30 -7.67
C TRP A 335 6.72 -10.21 -7.36
N LYS A 336 6.87 -10.56 -6.08
CA LYS A 336 7.79 -11.61 -5.67
C LYS A 336 7.11 -12.96 -5.84
N ARG A 337 7.83 -13.95 -6.36
CA ARG A 337 7.33 -15.33 -6.45
C ARG A 337 6.98 -15.84 -5.05
N PHE A 338 5.96 -16.68 -4.95
CA PHE A 338 5.46 -17.24 -3.69
C PHE A 338 4.87 -16.21 -2.71
N GLU A 339 4.53 -15.00 -3.19
CA GLU A 339 3.80 -14.01 -2.41
C GLU A 339 2.52 -13.61 -3.14
N ASN A 340 1.44 -13.35 -2.43
CA ASN A 340 0.23 -12.74 -2.95
C ASN A 340 -0.55 -12.04 -1.85
N SER A 341 -1.43 -11.11 -2.25
CA SER A 341 -2.30 -10.40 -1.32
C SER A 341 -3.64 -10.08 -1.95
N GLN A 342 -4.70 -10.26 -1.19
CA GLN A 342 -6.06 -9.93 -1.58
C GLN A 342 -6.70 -9.12 -0.46
N THR A 343 -7.24 -7.95 -0.80
CA THR A 343 -7.93 -7.08 0.16
C THR A 343 -9.27 -6.70 -0.40
N TYR A 344 -10.31 -6.93 0.38
CA TYR A 344 -11.68 -6.51 0.09
C TYR A 344 -12.09 -5.51 1.15
N SER A 345 -12.70 -4.41 0.76
CA SER A 345 -13.22 -3.43 1.70
C SER A 345 -14.59 -2.90 1.28
N PHE A 346 -15.35 -2.53 2.29
CA PHE A 346 -16.66 -1.92 2.18
C PHE A 346 -16.70 -0.69 3.07
N ASN A 347 -17.20 0.41 2.53
CA ASN A 347 -17.42 1.63 3.27
C ASN A 347 -18.86 2.11 3.04
N PHE A 348 -19.54 2.50 4.11
CA PHE A 348 -20.91 3.01 4.05
C PHE A 348 -21.06 4.21 4.96
N ASN A 349 -21.48 5.34 4.39
CA ASN A 349 -21.73 6.59 5.08
C ASN A 349 -23.14 7.06 4.80
N ALA A 350 -23.88 7.37 5.84
CA ALA A 350 -25.24 7.90 5.76
C ALA A 350 -25.42 9.10 6.70
N ASP A 351 -26.06 10.15 6.21
CA ASP A 351 -26.46 11.30 6.99
C ASP A 351 -27.97 11.54 6.81
N PHE A 352 -28.71 11.64 7.91
CA PHE A 352 -30.17 11.86 7.94
C PHE A 352 -30.50 13.17 8.63
N ARG A 353 -31.46 13.93 8.11
CA ARG A 353 -32.00 15.15 8.68
C ARG A 353 -33.53 15.05 8.74
N PRO A 354 -34.06 14.17 9.64
CA PRO A 354 -35.52 13.92 9.68
C PRO A 354 -36.32 15.12 10.18
N PHE A 355 -35.72 15.91 11.08
CA PHE A 355 -36.36 17.06 11.71
C PHE A 355 -35.47 18.30 11.66
N LYS A 356 -36.07 19.50 11.77
CA LYS A 356 -35.31 20.74 11.84
C LYS A 356 -34.39 20.74 13.07
N GLY A 357 -33.10 21.04 12.85
CA GLY A 357 -32.08 21.07 13.90
C GLY A 357 -31.50 19.70 14.28
N TRP A 358 -31.99 18.59 13.73
CA TRP A 358 -31.47 17.25 14.02
C TRP A 358 -30.72 16.69 12.81
N ARG A 359 -29.57 16.09 13.09
CA ARG A 359 -28.78 15.31 12.12
C ARG A 359 -28.29 14.04 12.78
N PHE A 360 -28.48 12.93 12.11
CA PHE A 360 -27.96 11.61 12.48
C PHE A 360 -26.96 11.18 11.41
N GLY A 361 -25.80 10.70 11.84
CA GLY A 361 -24.77 10.18 10.94
C GLY A 361 -24.41 8.74 11.31
N ILE A 362 -24.24 7.90 10.30
CA ILE A 362 -23.72 6.56 10.43
C ILE A 362 -22.50 6.44 9.52
N ARG A 363 -21.41 5.88 10.03
CA ARG A 363 -20.20 5.55 9.29
C ARG A 363 -19.85 4.10 9.58
N SER A 364 -19.62 3.33 8.54
CA SER A 364 -19.23 1.93 8.68
C SER A 364 -18.14 1.61 7.68
N THR A 365 -17.07 1.01 8.16
CA THR A 365 -15.97 0.53 7.32
C THR A 365 -15.66 -0.90 7.71
N ALA A 366 -15.64 -1.80 6.74
CA ALA A 366 -15.24 -3.18 6.93
C ALA A 366 -14.15 -3.55 5.93
N SER A 367 -13.17 -4.35 6.36
CA SER A 367 -12.17 -4.89 5.44
C SER A 367 -11.73 -6.29 5.83
N TYR A 368 -11.39 -7.07 4.82
CA TYR A 368 -10.80 -8.39 4.97
C TYR A 368 -9.58 -8.49 4.06
N GLN A 369 -8.45 -8.80 4.63
CA GLN A 369 -7.19 -9.02 3.92
C GLN A 369 -6.70 -10.45 4.14
N LYS A 370 -6.28 -11.09 3.06
CA LYS A 370 -5.52 -12.33 3.07
C LYS A 370 -4.18 -12.07 2.38
N LYS A 371 -3.09 -12.46 3.05
CA LYS A 371 -1.74 -12.29 2.55
C LYS A 371 -0.95 -13.56 2.75
N HIS A 372 -0.29 -14.01 1.69
CA HIS A 372 0.64 -15.12 1.69
C HIS A 372 2.03 -14.61 1.32
N ARG A 373 3.07 -15.03 2.03
CA ARG A 373 4.46 -14.63 1.76
C ARG A 373 5.46 -15.65 2.30
N GLY A 374 6.72 -15.53 1.93
CA GLY A 374 7.82 -16.22 2.59
C GLY A 374 7.86 -15.89 4.09
N GLY A 375 8.18 -16.85 4.91
CA GLY A 375 8.24 -16.71 6.37
C GLY A 375 9.39 -15.80 6.80
N ASP A 376 10.60 -16.33 6.84
CA ASP A 376 11.79 -15.63 7.35
C ASP A 376 12.57 -14.94 6.23
N TRP A 377 12.53 -15.47 5.03
CA TRP A 377 13.32 -14.99 3.91
C TRP A 377 12.67 -13.82 3.16
N ARG A 378 13.52 -12.90 2.72
CA ARG A 378 13.12 -11.67 2.03
C ARG A 378 13.77 -11.60 0.64
N PRO A 379 13.05 -11.90 -0.45
CA PRO A 379 13.57 -11.83 -1.81
C PRO A 379 14.26 -10.51 -2.16
N HIS A 380 13.76 -9.38 -1.64
CA HIS A 380 14.33 -8.06 -1.91
C HIS A 380 15.68 -7.80 -1.23
N LYS A 381 16.01 -8.55 -0.18
CA LYS A 381 17.35 -8.55 0.41
C LYS A 381 18.24 -9.58 -0.25
N TYR A 382 17.73 -10.78 -0.48
CA TYR A 382 18.49 -11.89 -1.03
C TYR A 382 18.95 -11.62 -2.47
N ALA A 383 18.09 -11.13 -3.36
CA ALA A 383 18.43 -10.98 -4.79
C ALA A 383 19.64 -10.07 -5.08
N PRO A 384 19.81 -8.90 -4.41
CA PRO A 384 21.02 -8.08 -4.60
C PRO A 384 22.25 -8.62 -3.87
N GLU A 385 22.10 -9.41 -2.79
CA GLU A 385 23.20 -9.87 -1.94
C GLU A 385 23.74 -11.23 -2.38
N ALA A 386 22.90 -12.07 -2.99
CA ALA A 386 23.29 -13.42 -3.39
C ALA A 386 24.30 -13.41 -4.54
N SER A 387 25.36 -14.23 -4.41
CA SER A 387 26.37 -14.37 -5.44
C SER A 387 25.77 -14.86 -6.76
N ARG A 388 26.16 -14.22 -7.85
CA ARG A 388 25.72 -14.58 -9.21
C ARG A 388 26.43 -15.81 -9.76
N THR A 389 27.42 -16.36 -9.01
CA THR A 389 28.10 -17.61 -9.29
C THR A 389 27.32 -18.85 -8.85
N LEU A 390 26.32 -18.68 -7.96
CA LEU A 390 25.51 -19.77 -7.44
C LEU A 390 24.48 -20.24 -8.45
N ASP A 391 24.20 -21.54 -8.47
CA ASP A 391 23.14 -22.16 -9.25
C ASP A 391 21.82 -22.09 -8.48
N PRO A 392 20.76 -21.50 -9.06
CA PRO A 392 19.47 -21.36 -8.39
C PRO A 392 18.76 -22.71 -8.13
N ASN A 393 19.21 -23.80 -8.72
CA ASN A 393 18.63 -25.14 -8.56
C ASN A 393 19.47 -26.06 -7.66
N THR A 394 20.63 -25.60 -7.20
CA THR A 394 21.52 -26.36 -6.33
C THR A 394 21.27 -26.03 -4.88
N PHE A 395 21.33 -27.05 -4.01
CA PHE A 395 21.35 -26.87 -2.56
C PHE A 395 22.78 -26.62 -2.11
N TYR A 396 22.98 -25.51 -1.45
CA TYR A 396 24.20 -25.15 -0.75
C TYR A 396 24.06 -25.42 0.73
N VAL A 397 25.08 -25.20 1.52
CA VAL A 397 25.00 -25.34 2.98
C VAL A 397 24.76 -23.97 3.62
N TYR A 398 23.73 -23.86 4.43
CA TYR A 398 23.42 -22.71 5.27
C TYR A 398 23.07 -23.20 6.68
N GLU A 399 23.71 -22.63 7.70
CA GLU A 399 23.52 -23.05 9.09
C GLU A 399 23.57 -24.59 9.25
N TYR A 400 24.61 -25.22 8.70
CA TYR A 400 24.88 -26.66 8.77
C TYR A 400 23.92 -27.58 7.97
N THR A 401 22.97 -27.03 7.22
CA THR A 401 21.97 -27.81 6.49
C THR A 401 21.86 -27.40 5.02
N PRO A 402 21.31 -28.27 4.17
CA PRO A 402 21.02 -27.92 2.79
C PRO A 402 20.08 -26.72 2.71
N PHE A 403 20.41 -25.76 1.86
CA PHE A 403 19.66 -24.54 1.62
C PHE A 403 19.55 -24.22 0.14
N ASN A 404 18.34 -23.94 -0.30
CA ASN A 404 18.03 -23.33 -1.58
C ASN A 404 16.91 -22.31 -1.37
N ILE A 405 17.11 -21.06 -1.77
CA ILE A 405 16.16 -19.98 -1.52
C ILE A 405 14.78 -20.24 -2.13
N LYS A 406 14.70 -20.82 -3.32
CA LYS A 406 13.41 -21.13 -3.99
C LYS A 406 12.65 -22.21 -3.23
N HIS A 407 13.37 -23.24 -2.78
CA HIS A 407 12.82 -24.29 -1.94
C HIS A 407 12.38 -23.73 -0.59
N GLU A 408 13.20 -22.90 0.05
CA GLU A 408 12.88 -22.32 1.33
C GLU A 408 11.64 -21.42 1.28
N LEU A 409 11.46 -20.63 0.20
CA LEU A 409 10.24 -19.81 0.02
C LEU A 409 8.95 -20.61 -0.15
N GLN A 410 9.04 -21.89 -0.50
CA GLN A 410 7.90 -22.81 -0.61
C GLN A 410 7.58 -23.51 0.71
N HIS A 411 8.60 -23.83 1.50
CA HIS A 411 8.53 -24.66 2.69
C HIS A 411 8.57 -23.87 4.03
N ASN A 412 8.94 -22.58 3.94
CA ASN A 412 8.93 -21.63 5.05
C ASN A 412 8.03 -20.46 4.65
N THR A 413 6.76 -20.55 5.02
CA THR A 413 5.70 -19.62 4.57
C THR A 413 5.04 -18.92 5.73
N ARG A 414 4.43 -17.77 5.44
CA ARG A 414 3.63 -17.03 6.38
C ARG A 414 2.30 -16.60 5.74
N ASP A 415 1.22 -17.08 6.33
CA ASP A 415 -0.15 -16.70 6.02
C ASP A 415 -0.69 -15.72 7.05
N GLU A 416 -1.24 -14.61 6.59
CA GLU A 416 -1.86 -13.60 7.43
C GLU A 416 -3.28 -13.33 6.95
N LYS A 417 -4.24 -13.29 7.88
CA LYS A 417 -5.63 -12.90 7.67
C LYS A 417 -5.95 -11.77 8.63
N THR A 418 -6.49 -10.69 8.12
CA THR A 418 -6.88 -9.54 8.95
C THR A 418 -8.30 -9.13 8.60
N ALA A 419 -9.18 -9.09 9.58
CA ALA A 419 -10.52 -8.54 9.48
C ALA A 419 -10.59 -7.27 10.33
N ASN A 420 -11.11 -6.19 9.76
CA ASN A 420 -11.36 -4.94 10.48
C ASN A 420 -12.82 -4.54 10.29
N LEU A 421 -13.44 -4.06 11.36
CA LEU A 421 -14.78 -3.46 11.35
C LEU A 421 -14.72 -2.17 12.17
N SER A 422 -15.23 -1.09 11.62
CA SER A 422 -15.43 0.16 12.33
C SER A 422 -16.86 0.62 12.11
N LEU A 423 -17.55 0.90 13.20
CA LEU A 423 -18.92 1.44 13.23
C LEU A 423 -18.90 2.72 14.04
N GLN A 424 -19.49 3.77 13.51
CA GLN A 424 -19.61 5.06 14.19
C GLN A 424 -21.04 5.61 13.98
N ALA A 425 -21.62 6.09 15.05
CA ALA A 425 -22.89 6.80 15.04
C ALA A 425 -22.69 8.21 15.59
N THR A 426 -23.30 9.20 14.97
CA THR A 426 -23.27 10.59 15.40
C THR A 426 -24.67 11.15 15.48
N ILE A 427 -24.93 11.96 16.49
CA ILE A 427 -26.17 12.71 16.67
C ILE A 427 -25.77 14.16 16.88
N ASP A 428 -26.22 15.04 16.02
CA ASP A 428 -26.11 16.49 16.18
C ASP A 428 -27.52 17.08 16.41
N TRP A 429 -27.66 17.88 17.44
CA TRP A 429 -28.88 18.61 17.75
C TRP A 429 -28.59 20.09 17.92
N GLN A 430 -29.29 20.93 17.16
CA GLN A 430 -29.19 22.38 17.20
C GLN A 430 -30.50 22.96 17.66
N PRO A 431 -30.74 23.07 19.01
CA PRO A 431 -31.97 23.59 19.56
C PRO A 431 -32.20 25.08 19.21
N ILE A 432 -31.14 25.86 19.18
CA ILE A 432 -31.10 27.26 18.77
C ILE A 432 -29.92 27.49 17.83
N THR A 433 -29.93 28.58 17.07
CA THR A 433 -28.90 28.88 16.06
C THR A 433 -27.50 28.98 16.66
N GLN A 434 -27.40 29.39 17.91
CA GLN A 434 -26.12 29.58 18.61
C GLN A 434 -25.56 28.31 19.25
N LEU A 435 -26.40 27.34 19.62
CA LEU A 435 -25.99 26.15 20.36
C LEU A 435 -26.15 24.88 19.53
N ARG A 436 -25.06 24.14 19.41
CA ARG A 436 -25.02 22.79 18.82
C ARG A 436 -24.53 21.79 19.86
N LEU A 437 -25.31 20.76 20.08
CA LEU A 437 -24.93 19.59 20.90
C LEU A 437 -24.66 18.42 19.98
N SER A 438 -23.53 17.76 20.20
CA SER A 438 -23.08 16.61 19.38
C SER A 438 -22.75 15.43 20.28
N ALA A 439 -23.27 14.26 19.95
CA ALA A 439 -22.89 12.98 20.55
C ALA A 439 -22.31 12.07 19.47
N LEU A 440 -21.24 11.35 19.81
CA LEU A 440 -20.60 10.38 18.94
C LEU A 440 -20.33 9.10 19.76
N GLY A 441 -20.66 7.95 19.17
CA GLY A 441 -20.25 6.64 19.65
C GLY A 441 -19.58 5.87 18.52
N ALA A 442 -18.46 5.20 18.81
CA ALA A 442 -17.76 4.37 17.84
C ALA A 442 -17.30 3.06 18.46
N LEU A 443 -17.35 2.02 17.64
CA LEU A 443 -16.83 0.68 17.91
C LEU A 443 -15.83 0.32 16.81
N ARG A 444 -14.67 -0.19 17.19
CA ARG A 444 -13.69 -0.77 16.27
C ARG A 444 -13.31 -2.17 16.73
N TYR A 445 -13.34 -3.07 15.79
CA TYR A 445 -12.96 -4.47 15.98
C TYR A 445 -11.91 -4.85 14.94
N ARG A 446 -10.80 -5.43 15.39
CA ARG A 446 -9.75 -5.98 14.54
C ARG A 446 -9.47 -7.40 14.99
N ASP A 447 -9.49 -8.34 14.06
CA ASP A 447 -9.04 -9.71 14.24
C ASP A 447 -7.89 -9.98 13.25
N GLN A 448 -6.72 -10.25 13.78
CA GLN A 448 -5.52 -10.54 12.99
C GLN A 448 -4.99 -11.92 13.36
N TYR A 449 -5.11 -12.85 12.45
CA TYR A 449 -4.58 -14.20 12.55
C TYR A 449 -3.38 -14.37 11.62
N GLY A 450 -2.24 -14.78 12.17
CA GLY A 450 -1.00 -15.05 11.45
C GLY A 450 -0.47 -16.44 11.77
N VAL A 451 -0.05 -17.19 10.72
CA VAL A 451 0.61 -18.48 10.86
C VAL A 451 1.91 -18.45 10.08
N THR A 452 3.01 -18.79 10.74
CA THR A 452 4.28 -19.09 10.09
C THR A 452 4.51 -20.59 10.16
N ASP A 453 4.56 -21.22 8.99
CA ASP A 453 4.81 -22.63 8.81
C ASP A 453 6.22 -22.83 8.24
N ARG A 454 7.05 -23.53 9.00
CA ARG A 454 8.32 -24.09 8.56
C ARG A 454 8.13 -25.60 8.55
N ASP A 455 7.81 -26.15 7.39
CA ASP A 455 7.52 -27.57 7.30
C ASP A 455 8.80 -28.42 7.49
N GLU A 456 8.66 -29.72 7.37
CA GLU A 456 9.75 -30.66 7.59
C GLU A 456 10.94 -30.45 6.62
N GLN A 457 10.69 -29.92 5.44
CA GLN A 457 11.68 -29.73 4.39
C GLN A 457 12.38 -28.36 4.46
N ALA A 458 11.82 -27.41 5.22
CA ALA A 458 12.43 -26.10 5.41
C ALA A 458 13.83 -26.19 6.05
N ASN A 459 14.78 -25.43 5.55
CA ASN A 459 16.11 -25.31 6.15
C ASN A 459 16.03 -25.02 7.66
N ALA A 460 15.14 -24.09 8.05
CA ALA A 460 14.90 -23.75 9.45
C ALA A 460 14.44 -24.93 10.33
N SER A 461 13.84 -25.98 9.77
CA SER A 461 13.49 -27.21 10.47
C SER A 461 14.61 -28.25 10.41
N GLN A 462 15.34 -28.28 9.31
CA GLN A 462 16.43 -29.22 9.08
C GLN A 462 17.66 -28.98 9.98
N VAL A 463 17.88 -27.74 10.43
CA VAL A 463 18.98 -27.41 11.36
C VAL A 463 18.92 -28.19 12.66
N TYR A 464 17.74 -28.64 13.10
CA TYR A 464 17.57 -29.46 14.30
C TYR A 464 17.90 -30.94 14.12
N ARG A 465 18.17 -31.40 12.88
CA ARG A 465 18.32 -32.84 12.55
C ARG A 465 19.64 -33.19 11.87
N ASN A 466 20.06 -32.40 10.89
CA ASN A 466 21.11 -32.82 9.95
C ASN A 466 22.54 -32.75 10.51
N ILE A 467 22.69 -32.29 11.74
CA ILE A 467 23.99 -32.10 12.38
C ILE A 467 24.55 -33.40 12.99
N SER A 468 23.79 -34.49 12.98
CA SER A 468 24.13 -35.71 13.69
C SER A 468 25.43 -36.43 13.20
N LYS A 469 25.88 -36.19 11.96
CA LYS A 469 26.98 -36.88 11.34
C LYS A 469 28.26 -36.05 11.22
N SER A 470 28.30 -34.82 11.70
CA SER A 470 29.41 -33.88 11.48
C SER A 470 30.25 -33.68 12.75
N VAL A 471 31.52 -33.42 12.58
CA VAL A 471 32.47 -33.00 13.64
C VAL A 471 31.98 -31.70 14.32
N ILE A 472 31.15 -30.91 13.63
CA ILE A 472 30.58 -29.64 14.05
C ILE A 472 29.43 -29.81 15.07
N ARG A 473 28.95 -31.03 15.28
CA ARG A 473 27.87 -31.36 16.21
C ARG A 473 28.08 -30.76 17.61
N SER A 474 29.32 -30.72 18.08
CA SER A 474 29.64 -30.18 19.41
C SER A 474 29.44 -28.68 19.56
N TYR A 475 29.38 -27.94 18.45
CA TYR A 475 29.27 -26.47 18.43
C TYR A 475 27.86 -25.97 18.07
N SER A 476 26.92 -26.87 17.80
CA SER A 476 25.57 -26.46 17.41
C SER A 476 24.69 -26.11 18.61
N ASP A 477 24.16 -24.90 18.60
CA ASP A 477 23.17 -24.42 19.59
C ASP A 477 21.78 -25.02 19.39
N TYR A 478 21.53 -25.71 18.28
CA TYR A 478 20.23 -26.34 17.95
C TYR A 478 20.08 -27.75 18.52
N LEU A 479 21.14 -28.30 19.12
CA LEU A 479 21.13 -29.63 19.74
C LEU A 479 21.02 -29.54 21.27
N TYR A 480 20.31 -30.47 21.86
CA TYR A 480 20.23 -30.58 23.31
C TYR A 480 21.54 -31.13 23.88
N LYS A 481 22.07 -30.45 24.89
CA LYS A 481 23.18 -30.90 25.73
C LYS A 481 22.71 -30.94 27.18
N PRO A 482 22.86 -32.08 27.89
CA PRO A 482 22.62 -32.14 29.32
C PRO A 482 23.48 -31.11 30.06
N LEU A 483 22.88 -30.36 30.99
CA LEU A 483 23.60 -29.34 31.76
C LEU A 483 24.51 -29.96 32.82
N ASP A 484 24.19 -31.17 33.26
CA ASP A 484 24.86 -31.94 34.30
C ASP A 484 26.00 -32.85 33.78
N ASP A 485 26.09 -33.05 32.45
CA ASP A 485 27.17 -33.81 31.80
C ASP A 485 27.78 -33.03 30.61
N PRO A 486 28.85 -32.26 30.85
CA PRO A 486 29.54 -31.51 29.78
C PRO A 486 30.17 -32.42 28.72
N THR A 487 30.34 -33.72 29.00
CA THR A 487 30.93 -34.69 28.10
C THR A 487 29.92 -35.41 27.23
N ALA A 488 28.63 -35.26 27.52
CA ALA A 488 27.55 -35.87 26.75
C ALA A 488 27.55 -35.36 25.30
N LEU A 489 27.32 -36.29 24.38
CA LEU A 489 27.15 -35.93 22.96
C LEU A 489 25.82 -35.20 22.76
N PRO A 490 25.81 -34.08 22.03
CA PRO A 490 24.59 -33.36 21.71
C PRO A 490 23.57 -34.25 20.99
N GLN A 491 22.30 -34.12 21.36
CA GLN A 491 21.19 -34.96 20.88
C GLN A 491 20.25 -34.14 19.98
N ILE A 492 19.64 -34.81 19.00
CA ILE A 492 18.61 -34.25 18.13
C ILE A 492 17.32 -34.08 18.96
N VAL A 493 16.78 -32.87 19.00
CA VAL A 493 15.54 -32.55 19.71
C VAL A 493 14.29 -32.67 18.85
N MET A 494 14.42 -32.61 17.53
CA MET A 494 13.30 -32.67 16.58
C MET A 494 13.60 -33.65 15.45
N PRO A 495 13.39 -34.95 15.64
CA PRO A 495 13.74 -35.97 14.64
C PRO A 495 12.82 -35.97 13.38
N TYR A 496 11.61 -35.43 13.48
CA TYR A 496 10.61 -35.34 12.41
C TYR A 496 9.69 -34.14 12.62
N GLY A 497 8.87 -33.80 11.59
CA GLY A 497 7.90 -32.70 11.64
C GLY A 497 8.50 -31.33 11.34
N GLY A 498 7.70 -30.31 11.41
CA GLY A 498 8.05 -28.91 11.19
C GLY A 498 7.75 -28.02 12.40
N ILE A 499 7.95 -26.73 12.25
CA ILE A 499 7.69 -25.73 13.29
C ILE A 499 6.54 -24.84 12.81
N ARG A 500 5.46 -24.80 13.57
CA ARG A 500 4.32 -23.90 13.33
C ARG A 500 4.18 -22.89 14.45
N ASN A 501 4.27 -21.61 14.09
CA ASN A 501 3.98 -20.50 14.97
C ASN A 501 2.68 -19.84 14.55
N SER A 502 1.67 -19.83 15.42
CA SER A 502 0.41 -19.13 15.20
C SER A 502 0.25 -18.00 16.19
N GLN A 503 -0.28 -16.88 15.71
CA GLN A 503 -0.58 -15.72 16.53
C GLN A 503 -1.99 -15.24 16.18
N ASN A 504 -2.80 -15.00 17.19
CA ASN A 504 -4.09 -14.33 17.05
C ASN A 504 -4.11 -13.08 17.92
N ILE A 505 -4.44 -11.94 17.32
CA ILE A 505 -4.55 -10.66 18.00
C ILE A 505 -5.96 -10.13 17.73
N ILE A 506 -6.73 -9.95 18.80
CA ILE A 506 -8.03 -9.31 18.79
C ILE A 506 -7.89 -7.97 19.48
N ASP A 507 -8.31 -6.91 18.82
CA ASP A 507 -8.26 -5.53 19.33
C ASP A 507 -9.67 -4.92 19.21
N GLU A 508 -10.26 -4.59 20.35
CA GLU A 508 -11.58 -3.98 20.45
C GLU A 508 -11.43 -2.60 21.07
N ARG A 509 -12.11 -1.61 20.51
CA ARG A 509 -12.05 -0.24 21.01
C ARG A 509 -13.42 0.41 20.95
N TYR A 510 -13.72 1.15 21.99
CA TYR A 510 -14.96 1.90 22.16
C TYR A 510 -14.62 3.36 22.38
N ASP A 511 -15.21 4.24 21.60
CA ASP A 511 -15.03 5.69 21.72
C ASP A 511 -16.41 6.33 21.95
N GLY A 512 -16.52 7.21 22.94
CA GLY A 512 -17.69 8.03 23.22
C GLY A 512 -17.32 9.49 23.36
N GLN A 513 -18.06 10.39 22.70
CA GLN A 513 -17.81 11.83 22.80
C GLN A 513 -19.13 12.59 22.92
N LEU A 514 -19.15 13.57 23.83
CA LEU A 514 -20.21 14.56 23.95
C LEU A 514 -19.60 15.95 23.82
N LYS A 515 -20.14 16.79 22.95
CA LYS A 515 -19.62 18.15 22.70
C LYS A 515 -20.77 19.16 22.67
N ALA A 516 -20.54 20.31 23.26
CA ALA A 516 -21.40 21.48 23.15
C ALA A 516 -20.62 22.62 22.50
N HIS A 517 -21.11 23.13 21.40
CA HIS A 517 -20.54 24.27 20.69
C HIS A 517 -21.52 25.45 20.82
N TYR A 518 -21.04 26.56 21.35
CA TYR A 518 -21.78 27.80 21.41
C TYR A 518 -21.07 28.87 20.58
N ASN A 519 -21.80 29.47 19.62
CA ASN A 519 -21.28 30.55 18.78
C ASN A 519 -22.34 31.66 18.74
N ASP A 520 -21.97 32.85 19.16
CA ASP A 520 -22.86 33.99 19.09
C ASP A 520 -22.09 35.26 18.69
N THR A 521 -22.78 36.17 18.04
CA THR A 521 -22.27 37.49 17.67
C THR A 521 -23.20 38.57 18.25
N PHE A 522 -22.66 39.50 19.01
CA PHE A 522 -23.38 40.55 19.69
C PHE A 522 -22.70 41.92 19.47
N GLY A 523 -23.43 42.99 19.80
CA GLY A 523 -23.07 44.36 19.48
C GLY A 523 -23.92 44.94 18.33
N ARG A 524 -23.95 46.29 18.20
CA ARG A 524 -24.80 46.96 17.22
C ARG A 524 -24.56 46.56 15.77
N ASN A 525 -23.28 46.16 15.44
CA ASN A 525 -22.86 45.75 14.10
C ASN A 525 -22.20 44.37 14.09
N GLY A 526 -22.43 43.51 15.10
CA GLY A 526 -21.72 42.22 15.22
C GLY A 526 -20.25 42.37 15.59
N GLU A 527 -19.90 43.40 16.36
CA GLU A 527 -18.51 43.78 16.70
C GLU A 527 -17.81 42.76 17.62
N HIS A 528 -18.61 41.96 18.32
CA HIS A 528 -18.09 40.94 19.24
C HIS A 528 -18.58 39.57 18.82
N SER A 529 -17.68 38.61 18.83
CA SER A 529 -18.00 37.17 18.61
C SER A 529 -17.50 36.34 19.79
N LEU A 530 -18.38 35.48 20.28
CA LEU A 530 -18.06 34.48 21.30
C LEU A 530 -18.16 33.10 20.69
N SER A 531 -17.07 32.32 20.72
CA SER A 531 -17.04 30.91 20.37
C SER A 531 -16.53 30.11 21.56
N ALA A 532 -17.35 29.20 22.06
CA ALA A 532 -17.02 28.33 23.18
C ALA A 532 -17.30 26.86 22.82
N VAL A 533 -16.42 25.97 23.25
CA VAL A 533 -16.54 24.52 23.08
C VAL A 533 -16.29 23.86 24.43
N ALA A 534 -17.23 23.02 24.85
CA ALA A 534 -17.06 22.12 25.98
C ALA A 534 -17.33 20.69 25.53
N GLY A 535 -16.56 19.73 26.05
CA GLY A 535 -16.69 18.34 25.65
C GLY A 535 -16.22 17.35 26.70
N LEU A 536 -16.78 16.15 26.62
CA LEU A 536 -16.36 14.97 27.36
C LEU A 536 -16.03 13.89 26.35
N GLU A 537 -14.91 13.20 26.54
CA GLU A 537 -14.46 12.07 25.74
C GLU A 537 -14.16 10.89 26.66
N VAL A 538 -14.68 9.72 26.32
CA VAL A 538 -14.40 8.45 26.97
C VAL A 538 -13.95 7.48 25.89
N PHE A 539 -12.87 6.77 26.14
CA PHE A 539 -12.33 5.75 25.23
C PHE A 539 -11.74 4.59 26.04
N GLU A 540 -11.88 3.38 25.48
CA GLU A 540 -11.32 2.15 26.02
C GLU A 540 -10.53 1.39 24.96
#